data_fa58ad0a8372acea9f394898f652d39a
#
_entry.id   fa58ad0a8372acea9f394898f652d39a
#
_cell.length_a   1.000
_cell.length_b   1.000
_cell.length_c   1.000
_cell.angle_alpha   90.00
_cell.angle_beta   90.00
_cell.angle_gamma   90.00
#
_symmetry.space_group_name_H-M   'P 1'
#
loop_
_entity.id
_entity.type
_entity.pdbx_description
1 polymer ?
#
loop_
_entity_poly.entity_id
_entity_poly.type
_entity_poly.pdbx_seq_one_letter_code
_entity_poly.pdbx_strand_id
1 'polypeptide(L)'
;MKLSVGKVVLGLQALASSVLASNSVVNLSHYDFARADFAQMQREGIVGVIHEATFPRATRDDKYASRQVAATQAGLLWGAYHFADASDPVRQADFLLGTVASSWRAAGPGGRPNEVLLVLDFEKNGHYGGGSMRPEQAVAFVERVRQRTGNYPGIYSGEYRIRQVLDSPAVSATQKEILRRCWLWVANYHYEPKDVAPWSQWALWQYTGDGVCDLPRRSYPKNVANIRNAERNIFRGSASALTEFWRAHAWQPGTAEKAD
;
A
#
# COMPACT_ATOMS: atom_id res chain seq x y z
N MET A 1 -21.84 8.01 68.45
CA MET A 1 -21.52 7.00 67.48
C MET A 1 -21.61 7.61 66.08
N LYS A 2 -20.46 8.03 65.47
CA LYS A 2 -20.39 8.67 64.16
C LYS A 2 -19.96 7.66 63.11
N LEU A 3 -20.78 7.35 62.18
CA LEU A 3 -20.50 6.48 61.02
C LEU A 3 -19.73 7.29 59.98
N SER A 4 -18.56 6.86 59.65
CA SER A 4 -17.71 7.39 58.59
C SER A 4 -18.09 6.72 57.27
N VAL A 5 -18.54 7.47 56.30
CA VAL A 5 -18.84 6.97 54.95
C VAL A 5 -17.56 7.08 54.14
N GLY A 6 -16.91 5.93 53.93
CA GLY A 6 -15.76 5.84 53.02
C GLY A 6 -16.15 6.00 51.55
N LYS A 7 -15.58 7.00 50.87
CA LYS A 7 -15.70 7.17 49.42
C LYS A 7 -14.83 6.14 48.71
N VAL A 8 -15.45 5.18 48.04
CA VAL A 8 -14.77 4.31 47.08
C VAL A 8 -14.56 5.10 45.78
N VAL A 9 -13.34 5.43 45.49
CA VAL A 9 -12.93 6.00 44.19
C VAL A 9 -12.68 4.82 43.25
N LEU A 10 -13.64 4.52 42.37
CA LEU A 10 -13.40 3.61 41.24
C LEU A 10 -12.49 4.34 40.22
N GLY A 11 -11.21 3.98 40.21
CA GLY A 11 -10.30 4.38 39.15
C GLY A 11 -10.67 3.66 37.85
N LEU A 12 -11.23 4.36 36.88
CA LEU A 12 -11.28 3.88 35.50
C LEU A 12 -9.85 3.82 34.98
N GLN A 13 -9.26 2.62 34.97
CA GLN A 13 -8.08 2.36 34.15
C GLN A 13 -8.53 2.36 32.68
N ALA A 14 -8.19 3.40 31.95
CA ALA A 14 -8.27 3.40 30.49
C ALA A 14 -7.32 2.30 29.98
N LEU A 15 -7.90 1.17 29.55
CA LEU A 15 -7.19 0.17 28.76
C LEU A 15 -6.77 0.84 27.47
N ALA A 16 -5.49 1.21 27.38
CA ALA A 16 -4.89 1.57 26.12
C ALA A 16 -4.98 0.34 25.22
N SER A 17 -5.93 0.34 24.29
CA SER A 17 -6.01 -0.68 23.26
C SER A 17 -4.72 -0.61 22.45
N SER A 18 -3.81 -1.53 22.70
CA SER A 18 -2.66 -1.72 21.81
C SER A 18 -3.22 -1.99 20.41
N VAL A 19 -2.93 -1.10 19.47
CA VAL A 19 -3.29 -1.32 18.06
C VAL A 19 -2.61 -2.61 17.64
N LEU A 20 -3.41 -3.65 17.38
CA LEU A 20 -2.90 -4.91 16.87
C LEU A 20 -2.26 -4.62 15.51
N ALA A 21 -0.99 -4.98 15.34
CA ALA A 21 -0.28 -4.85 14.08
C ALA A 21 -0.10 -6.24 13.47
N SER A 22 -0.33 -6.38 12.16
CA SER A 22 -0.19 -7.66 11.48
C SER A 22 0.85 -7.60 10.36
N ASN A 23 1.85 -8.49 10.41
CA ASN A 23 2.87 -8.68 9.38
C ASN A 23 2.33 -9.64 8.31
N SER A 24 1.40 -9.17 7.50
CA SER A 24 0.57 -10.00 6.62
C SER A 24 0.48 -9.52 5.18
N VAL A 25 1.31 -8.55 4.79
CA VAL A 25 1.36 -8.04 3.41
C VAL A 25 2.77 -8.15 2.85
N VAL A 26 2.87 -8.57 1.59
CA VAL A 26 4.12 -8.62 0.80
C VAL A 26 3.94 -7.78 -0.45
N ASN A 27 4.96 -7.05 -0.86
CA ASN A 27 4.95 -6.46 -2.20
C ASN A 27 6.01 -7.11 -3.09
N LEU A 28 5.74 -7.12 -4.38
CA LEU A 28 6.53 -7.77 -5.42
C LEU A 28 6.61 -6.89 -6.67
N SER A 29 7.66 -7.12 -7.47
CA SER A 29 7.86 -6.47 -8.77
C SER A 29 8.52 -7.43 -9.77
N HIS A 30 8.77 -6.92 -10.98
CA HIS A 30 9.54 -7.66 -11.99
C HIS A 30 10.98 -7.98 -11.54
N TYR A 31 11.52 -7.27 -10.55
CA TYR A 31 12.82 -7.56 -9.95
C TYR A 31 12.83 -8.85 -9.12
N ASP A 32 11.66 -9.34 -8.66
CA ASP A 32 11.57 -10.61 -7.95
C ASP A 32 11.64 -11.77 -8.94
N PHE A 33 12.84 -12.33 -9.11
CA PHE A 33 13.10 -13.42 -10.08
C PHE A 33 12.54 -14.77 -9.64
N ALA A 34 12.36 -15.00 -8.35
CA ALA A 34 11.82 -16.25 -7.85
C ALA A 34 10.37 -16.45 -8.33
N ARG A 35 10.02 -17.67 -8.70
CA ARG A 35 8.62 -18.06 -8.88
C ARG A 35 7.94 -18.05 -7.51
N ALA A 36 7.13 -17.03 -7.24
CA ALA A 36 6.48 -16.86 -5.96
C ALA A 36 5.53 -18.03 -5.64
N ASP A 37 5.69 -18.64 -4.47
CA ASP A 37 4.79 -19.67 -3.96
C ASP A 37 3.70 -19.00 -3.10
N PHE A 38 2.65 -18.52 -3.76
CA PHE A 38 1.54 -17.83 -3.10
C PHE A 38 0.76 -18.73 -2.14
N ALA A 39 0.65 -20.03 -2.43
CA ALA A 39 0.00 -20.96 -1.53
C ALA A 39 0.79 -21.12 -0.22
N GLN A 40 2.12 -21.16 -0.28
CA GLN A 40 2.96 -21.17 0.91
C GLN A 40 2.90 -19.83 1.65
N MET A 41 2.89 -18.69 0.95
CA MET A 41 2.70 -17.38 1.57
C MET A 41 1.41 -17.31 2.40
N GLN A 42 0.31 -17.81 1.84
CA GLN A 42 -0.98 -17.86 2.54
C GLN A 42 -0.89 -18.73 3.80
N ARG A 43 -0.25 -19.92 3.72
CA ARG A 43 -0.02 -20.79 4.90
C ARG A 43 0.87 -20.13 5.96
N GLU A 44 1.77 -19.25 5.57
CA GLU A 44 2.64 -18.48 6.48
C GLU A 44 1.97 -17.20 7.03
N GLY A 45 0.66 -17.02 6.77
CA GLY A 45 -0.13 -15.94 7.33
C GLY A 45 -0.12 -14.65 6.51
N ILE A 46 0.37 -14.66 5.25
CA ILE A 46 0.17 -13.56 4.33
C ILE A 46 -1.29 -13.51 3.92
N VAL A 47 -1.88 -12.33 3.97
CA VAL A 47 -3.27 -12.04 3.63
C VAL A 47 -3.37 -11.31 2.30
N GLY A 48 -2.41 -10.43 2.00
CA GLY A 48 -2.42 -9.62 0.79
C GLY A 48 -1.07 -9.48 0.11
N VAL A 49 -1.10 -9.30 -1.20
CA VAL A 49 0.06 -9.00 -2.05
C VAL A 49 -0.22 -7.74 -2.84
N ILE A 50 0.72 -6.79 -2.84
CA ILE A 50 0.69 -5.60 -3.69
C ILE A 50 1.82 -5.75 -4.72
N HIS A 51 1.48 -5.78 -6.01
CA HIS A 51 2.45 -6.03 -7.07
C HIS A 51 2.62 -4.82 -7.99
N GLU A 52 3.83 -4.57 -8.47
CA GLU A 52 4.05 -3.61 -9.54
C GLU A 52 3.20 -3.98 -10.75
N ALA A 53 2.37 -3.05 -11.22
CA ALA A 53 1.58 -3.28 -12.42
C ALA A 53 2.16 -2.51 -13.60
N THR A 54 2.67 -1.31 -13.32
CA THR A 54 3.19 -0.40 -14.34
C THR A 54 4.31 0.48 -13.77
N PHE A 55 5.20 0.92 -14.66
CA PHE A 55 6.32 1.79 -14.35
C PHE A 55 6.62 2.76 -15.52
N PRO A 56 7.61 3.67 -15.43
CA PRO A 56 7.84 4.73 -16.41
C PRO A 56 7.88 4.27 -17.88
N ARG A 57 7.59 5.21 -18.78
CA ARG A 57 7.51 4.99 -20.25
C ARG A 57 6.35 4.10 -20.67
N ALA A 58 5.24 4.15 -19.94
CA ALA A 58 4.06 3.32 -20.18
C ALA A 58 4.42 1.83 -20.32
N THR A 59 5.24 1.34 -19.40
CA THR A 59 5.68 -0.06 -19.36
C THR A 59 4.83 -0.86 -18.37
N ARG A 60 4.39 -2.04 -18.77
CA ARG A 60 3.71 -3.01 -17.91
C ARG A 60 4.72 -3.97 -17.31
N ASP A 61 4.53 -4.32 -16.06
CA ASP A 61 5.26 -5.43 -15.46
C ASP A 61 4.78 -6.76 -16.09
N ASP A 62 5.70 -7.52 -16.65
CA ASP A 62 5.42 -8.75 -17.40
C ASP A 62 4.94 -9.91 -16.51
N LYS A 63 5.20 -9.84 -15.19
CA LYS A 63 4.81 -10.84 -14.20
C LYS A 63 3.45 -10.53 -13.55
N TYR A 64 2.97 -9.27 -13.66
CA TYR A 64 1.77 -8.82 -12.96
C TYR A 64 0.56 -9.72 -13.20
N ALA A 65 0.20 -9.94 -14.46
CA ALA A 65 -1.02 -10.67 -14.82
C ALA A 65 -0.99 -12.14 -14.36
N SER A 66 0.14 -12.82 -14.56
CA SER A 66 0.29 -14.23 -14.16
C SER A 66 0.29 -14.41 -12.65
N ARG A 67 0.95 -13.48 -11.93
CA ARG A 67 1.01 -13.49 -10.46
C ARG A 67 -0.33 -13.10 -9.84
N GLN A 68 -1.10 -12.18 -10.46
CA GLN A 68 -2.48 -11.90 -10.05
C GLN A 68 -3.32 -13.17 -10.00
N VAL A 69 -3.32 -13.94 -11.09
CA VAL A 69 -4.07 -15.21 -11.15
C VAL A 69 -3.65 -16.18 -10.06
N ALA A 70 -2.35 -16.41 -9.92
CA ALA A 70 -1.82 -17.36 -8.95
C ALA A 70 -2.07 -16.94 -7.48
N ALA A 71 -1.93 -15.65 -7.16
CA ALA A 71 -2.22 -15.13 -5.83
C ALA A 71 -3.73 -15.21 -5.49
N THR A 72 -4.60 -14.85 -6.46
CA THR A 72 -6.05 -14.96 -6.29
C THR A 72 -6.49 -16.40 -6.07
N GLN A 73 -5.95 -17.34 -6.82
CA GLN A 73 -6.22 -18.79 -6.65
C GLN A 73 -5.72 -19.32 -5.30
N ALA A 74 -4.69 -18.73 -4.74
CA ALA A 74 -4.22 -19.02 -3.39
C ALA A 74 -5.05 -18.34 -2.29
N GLY A 75 -6.08 -17.57 -2.64
CA GLY A 75 -6.95 -16.89 -1.67
C GLY A 75 -6.36 -15.60 -1.08
N LEU A 76 -5.31 -15.04 -1.70
CA LEU A 76 -4.70 -13.78 -1.27
C LEU A 76 -5.43 -12.58 -1.84
N LEU A 77 -5.53 -11.51 -1.06
CA LEU A 77 -5.95 -10.18 -1.53
C LEU A 77 -4.91 -9.63 -2.49
N TRP A 78 -5.37 -8.91 -3.52
CA TRP A 78 -4.49 -8.42 -4.58
C TRP A 78 -4.50 -6.90 -4.68
N GLY A 79 -3.31 -6.30 -4.83
CA GLY A 79 -3.11 -4.89 -5.07
C GLY A 79 -2.16 -4.65 -6.25
N ALA A 80 -2.21 -3.43 -6.77
CA ALA A 80 -1.43 -2.97 -7.90
C ALA A 80 -0.79 -1.62 -7.59
N TYR A 81 0.51 -1.46 -7.88
CA TYR A 81 1.14 -0.15 -7.79
C TYR A 81 1.72 0.30 -9.13
N HIS A 82 1.84 1.61 -9.26
CA HIS A 82 2.51 2.31 -10.36
C HIS A 82 3.74 3.03 -9.83
N PHE A 83 4.92 2.67 -10.29
CA PHE A 83 6.14 3.44 -10.05
C PHE A 83 6.14 4.68 -10.93
N ALA A 84 6.17 5.87 -10.32
CA ALA A 84 5.91 7.13 -11.01
C ALA A 84 7.16 7.83 -11.55
N ASP A 85 6.97 8.59 -12.64
CA ASP A 85 7.95 9.56 -13.15
C ASP A 85 7.36 10.98 -13.26
N ALA A 86 8.14 11.93 -13.78
CA ALA A 86 7.69 13.31 -13.94
C ALA A 86 6.93 13.57 -15.27
N SER A 87 6.50 12.53 -15.99
CA SER A 87 5.64 12.68 -17.16
C SER A 87 4.19 13.04 -16.79
N ASP A 88 3.28 13.04 -17.75
CA ASP A 88 1.87 13.39 -17.55
C ASP A 88 1.21 12.44 -16.50
N PRO A 89 0.79 12.95 -15.34
CA PRO A 89 0.25 12.14 -14.25
C PRO A 89 -1.11 11.53 -14.57
N VAL A 90 -1.92 12.20 -15.40
CA VAL A 90 -3.24 11.69 -15.82
C VAL A 90 -3.07 10.49 -16.72
N ARG A 91 -2.14 10.54 -17.66
CA ARG A 91 -1.80 9.41 -18.54
C ARG A 91 -1.21 8.23 -17.74
N GLN A 92 -0.38 8.49 -16.73
CA GLN A 92 0.16 7.46 -15.84
C GLN A 92 -0.98 6.76 -15.07
N ALA A 93 -1.93 7.51 -14.52
CA ALA A 93 -3.10 6.96 -13.83
C ALA A 93 -3.98 6.12 -14.77
N ASP A 94 -4.31 6.65 -15.95
CA ASP A 94 -5.11 5.91 -16.94
C ASP A 94 -4.41 4.65 -17.43
N PHE A 95 -3.08 4.67 -17.57
CA PHE A 95 -2.30 3.51 -17.95
C PHE A 95 -2.30 2.42 -16.86
N LEU A 96 -2.15 2.80 -15.58
CA LEU A 96 -2.31 1.87 -14.45
C LEU A 96 -3.69 1.22 -14.48
N LEU A 97 -4.75 2.02 -14.53
CA LEU A 97 -6.13 1.54 -14.52
C LEU A 97 -6.43 0.62 -15.72
N GLY A 98 -6.00 1.01 -16.92
CA GLY A 98 -6.14 0.21 -18.13
C GLY A 98 -5.41 -1.14 -18.05
N THR A 99 -4.21 -1.16 -17.45
CA THR A 99 -3.42 -2.38 -17.24
C THR A 99 -4.10 -3.32 -16.25
N VAL A 100 -4.53 -2.79 -15.10
CA VAL A 100 -5.25 -3.56 -14.08
C VAL A 100 -6.54 -4.13 -14.63
N ALA A 101 -7.36 -3.32 -15.30
CA ALA A 101 -8.63 -3.77 -15.90
C ALA A 101 -8.41 -4.82 -16.99
N SER A 102 -7.38 -4.68 -17.80
CA SER A 102 -7.04 -5.64 -18.85
C SER A 102 -6.63 -7.00 -18.26
N SER A 103 -5.73 -6.99 -17.28
CA SER A 103 -5.28 -8.21 -16.58
C SER A 103 -6.44 -8.90 -15.85
N TRP A 104 -7.30 -8.11 -15.20
CA TRP A 104 -8.47 -8.61 -14.50
C TRP A 104 -9.44 -9.30 -15.48
N ARG A 105 -9.72 -8.71 -16.65
CA ARG A 105 -10.58 -9.33 -17.66
C ARG A 105 -9.99 -10.61 -18.22
N ALA A 106 -8.70 -10.61 -18.51
CA ALA A 106 -7.99 -11.76 -19.09
C ALA A 106 -7.91 -12.97 -18.14
N ALA A 107 -7.89 -12.74 -16.82
CA ALA A 107 -7.73 -13.79 -15.82
C ALA A 107 -8.90 -14.79 -15.74
N GLY A 108 -10.07 -14.46 -16.28
CA GLY A 108 -11.27 -15.30 -16.16
C GLY A 108 -11.79 -15.41 -14.71
N PRO A 109 -12.94 -16.05 -14.48
CA PRO A 109 -13.60 -16.04 -13.16
C PRO A 109 -12.77 -16.59 -12.02
N GLY A 110 -11.99 -17.65 -12.24
CA GLY A 110 -11.18 -18.28 -11.18
C GLY A 110 -9.86 -17.58 -10.84
N GLY A 111 -9.44 -16.60 -11.65
CA GLY A 111 -8.19 -15.84 -11.43
C GLY A 111 -8.42 -14.34 -11.18
N ARG A 112 -9.68 -13.91 -11.13
CA ARG A 112 -10.06 -12.52 -10.88
C ARG A 112 -10.14 -12.25 -9.39
N PRO A 113 -9.37 -11.31 -8.84
CA PRO A 113 -9.64 -10.80 -7.50
C PRO A 113 -11.00 -10.09 -7.48
N ASN A 114 -11.69 -10.12 -6.35
CA ASN A 114 -12.95 -9.39 -6.18
C ASN A 114 -12.74 -7.90 -6.35
N GLU A 115 -11.66 -7.40 -5.80
CA GLU A 115 -11.25 -6.01 -5.86
C GLU A 115 -9.71 -5.91 -5.91
N VAL A 116 -9.18 -4.79 -6.42
CA VAL A 116 -7.74 -4.50 -6.53
C VAL A 116 -7.42 -3.22 -5.77
N LEU A 117 -6.54 -3.31 -4.77
CA LEU A 117 -6.03 -2.14 -4.05
C LEU A 117 -5.05 -1.38 -4.97
N LEU A 118 -5.26 -0.08 -5.16
CA LEU A 118 -4.44 0.75 -6.04
C LEU A 118 -3.47 1.62 -5.26
N VAL A 119 -2.24 1.75 -5.75
CA VAL A 119 -1.18 2.54 -5.10
C VAL A 119 -0.40 3.37 -6.12
N LEU A 120 -0.16 4.63 -5.77
CA LEU A 120 0.88 5.46 -6.38
C LEU A 120 2.18 5.25 -5.62
N ASP A 121 3.21 4.75 -6.29
CA ASP A 121 4.57 4.70 -5.78
C ASP A 121 5.27 6.04 -6.08
N PHE A 122 5.36 6.89 -5.04
CA PHE A 122 5.93 8.23 -5.10
C PHE A 122 7.35 8.23 -4.56
N GLU A 123 8.28 7.71 -5.34
CA GLU A 123 9.69 7.66 -4.97
C GLU A 123 10.59 8.57 -5.82
N LYS A 124 11.85 8.64 -5.43
CA LYS A 124 12.89 9.23 -6.29
C LYS A 124 13.15 8.30 -7.45
N ASN A 125 12.82 8.74 -8.65
CA ASN A 125 13.16 7.98 -9.86
C ASN A 125 14.66 8.16 -10.17
N GLY A 126 15.45 7.15 -9.79
CA GLY A 126 16.88 7.06 -10.08
C GLY A 126 17.23 6.06 -11.17
N HIS A 127 16.26 5.25 -11.63
CA HIS A 127 16.49 4.11 -12.51
C HIS A 127 15.97 4.32 -13.93
N TYR A 128 14.91 5.13 -14.09
CA TYR A 128 14.27 5.38 -15.38
C TYR A 128 14.48 6.84 -15.81
N GLY A 129 14.54 7.09 -17.10
CA GLY A 129 14.50 8.47 -17.61
C GLY A 129 13.15 9.13 -17.27
N GLY A 130 13.13 10.48 -17.28
CA GLY A 130 11.89 11.25 -17.08
C GLY A 130 11.83 12.02 -15.76
N GLY A 131 12.77 11.79 -14.84
CA GLY A 131 12.81 12.48 -13.54
C GLY A 131 11.79 11.95 -12.54
N SER A 132 11.78 12.53 -11.34
CA SER A 132 10.87 12.12 -10.25
C SER A 132 9.57 12.90 -10.29
N MET A 133 8.45 12.24 -10.01
CA MET A 133 7.14 12.89 -9.87
C MET A 133 7.17 13.98 -8.80
N ARG A 134 6.51 15.11 -9.08
CA ARG A 134 6.37 16.24 -8.17
C ARG A 134 5.04 16.19 -7.40
N PRO A 135 4.90 16.89 -6.27
CA PRO A 135 3.68 16.86 -5.45
C PRO A 135 2.40 17.22 -6.20
N GLU A 136 2.45 18.24 -7.06
CA GLU A 136 1.28 18.65 -7.86
C GLU A 136 0.88 17.58 -8.89
N GLN A 137 1.85 16.82 -9.40
CA GLN A 137 1.59 15.68 -10.29
C GLN A 137 1.00 14.50 -9.51
N ALA A 138 1.46 14.25 -8.28
CA ALA A 138 0.88 13.24 -7.41
C ALA A 138 -0.60 13.55 -7.10
N VAL A 139 -0.93 14.82 -6.83
CA VAL A 139 -2.31 15.27 -6.65
C VAL A 139 -3.15 14.98 -7.91
N ALA A 140 -2.68 15.36 -9.09
CA ALA A 140 -3.40 15.11 -10.33
C ALA A 140 -3.61 13.60 -10.61
N PHE A 141 -2.59 12.77 -10.30
CA PHE A 141 -2.68 11.32 -10.42
C PHE A 141 -3.77 10.73 -9.50
N VAL A 142 -3.74 11.07 -8.21
CA VAL A 142 -4.69 10.49 -7.24
C VAL A 142 -6.11 10.98 -7.45
N GLU A 143 -6.28 12.22 -7.91
CA GLU A 143 -7.60 12.74 -8.30
C GLU A 143 -8.13 12.04 -9.56
N ARG A 144 -7.25 11.75 -10.54
CA ARG A 144 -7.66 10.97 -11.71
C ARG A 144 -8.08 9.56 -11.33
N VAL A 145 -7.33 8.87 -10.47
CA VAL A 145 -7.74 7.56 -9.96
C VAL A 145 -9.08 7.65 -9.23
N ARG A 146 -9.26 8.65 -8.37
CA ARG A 146 -10.51 8.89 -7.64
C ARG A 146 -11.69 9.13 -8.59
N GLN A 147 -11.51 9.94 -9.62
CA GLN A 147 -12.51 10.21 -10.65
C GLN A 147 -12.98 8.93 -11.33
N ARG A 148 -12.04 8.08 -11.75
CA ARG A 148 -12.31 6.87 -12.52
C ARG A 148 -12.85 5.70 -11.69
N THR A 149 -12.42 5.58 -10.43
CA THR A 149 -12.73 4.40 -9.60
C THR A 149 -13.73 4.66 -8.48
N GLY A 150 -13.88 5.92 -8.08
CA GLY A 150 -14.65 6.30 -6.91
C GLY A 150 -13.83 6.32 -5.62
N ASN A 151 -12.63 5.75 -5.57
CA ASN A 151 -11.76 5.65 -4.39
C ASN A 151 -10.44 6.38 -4.59
N TYR A 152 -9.91 7.00 -3.53
CA TYR A 152 -8.53 7.45 -3.54
C TYR A 152 -7.59 6.26 -3.44
N PRO A 153 -6.48 6.22 -4.21
CA PRO A 153 -5.46 5.18 -4.07
C PRO A 153 -4.66 5.37 -2.79
N GLY A 154 -3.82 4.41 -2.44
CA GLY A 154 -2.73 4.63 -1.50
C GLY A 154 -1.59 5.44 -2.12
N ILE A 155 -0.77 6.04 -1.25
CA ILE A 155 0.52 6.60 -1.63
C ILE A 155 1.60 5.82 -0.88
N TYR A 156 2.53 5.22 -1.64
CA TYR A 156 3.75 4.65 -1.10
C TYR A 156 4.89 5.66 -1.23
N SER A 157 5.68 5.82 -0.17
CA SER A 157 6.90 6.62 -0.18
C SER A 157 7.78 6.33 1.04
N GLY A 158 9.08 6.60 0.92
CA GLY A 158 9.98 6.60 2.07
C GLY A 158 9.66 7.75 3.05
N GLU A 159 9.76 7.50 4.38
CA GLU A 159 9.48 8.51 5.42
C GLU A 159 10.28 9.81 5.21
N TYR A 160 11.55 9.70 4.82
CA TYR A 160 12.38 10.86 4.51
C TYR A 160 11.80 11.69 3.37
N ARG A 161 11.36 11.04 2.27
CA ARG A 161 10.79 11.73 1.10
C ARG A 161 9.43 12.36 1.42
N ILE A 162 8.61 11.72 2.23
CA ILE A 162 7.35 12.30 2.72
C ILE A 162 7.65 13.66 3.37
N ARG A 163 8.55 13.72 4.33
CA ARG A 163 8.89 14.95 5.06
C ARG A 163 9.52 16.01 4.17
N GLN A 164 10.44 15.62 3.30
CA GLN A 164 11.20 16.58 2.48
C GLN A 164 10.43 17.09 1.26
N VAL A 165 9.50 16.32 0.73
CA VAL A 165 8.82 16.63 -0.53
C VAL A 165 7.32 16.85 -0.32
N LEU A 166 6.60 15.89 0.26
CA LEU A 166 5.13 15.97 0.37
C LEU A 166 4.68 16.88 1.53
N ASP A 167 5.44 16.96 2.59
CA ASP A 167 5.17 17.90 3.70
C ASP A 167 5.95 19.23 3.60
N SER A 168 6.68 19.43 2.51
CA SER A 168 7.41 20.66 2.23
C SER A 168 6.50 21.90 2.33
N PRO A 169 7.02 23.07 2.79
CA PRO A 169 6.31 24.34 2.72
C PRO A 169 5.89 24.75 1.31
N ALA A 170 6.55 24.24 0.26
CA ALA A 170 6.18 24.49 -1.13
C ALA A 170 4.88 23.80 -1.55
N VAL A 171 4.43 22.79 -0.81
CA VAL A 171 3.16 22.08 -1.06
C VAL A 171 2.03 22.83 -0.35
N SER A 172 1.05 23.29 -1.10
CA SER A 172 -0.06 24.07 -0.55
C SER A 172 -0.93 23.26 0.42
N ALA A 173 -1.65 23.94 1.30
CA ALA A 173 -2.57 23.31 2.24
C ALA A 173 -3.64 22.47 1.51
N THR A 174 -4.15 22.96 0.38
CA THR A 174 -5.11 22.24 -0.46
C THR A 174 -4.54 20.94 -1.03
N GLN A 175 -3.30 20.98 -1.54
CA GLN A 175 -2.64 19.79 -2.04
C GLN A 175 -2.40 18.75 -0.92
N LYS A 176 -1.93 19.20 0.26
CA LYS A 176 -1.77 18.34 1.43
C LYS A 176 -3.09 17.72 1.87
N GLU A 177 -4.21 18.47 1.77
CA GLU A 177 -5.54 17.95 2.09
C GLU A 177 -5.98 16.84 1.14
N ILE A 178 -5.73 16.99 -0.17
CA ILE A 178 -6.01 15.96 -1.17
C ILE A 178 -5.15 14.70 -0.90
N LEU A 179 -3.85 14.89 -0.65
CA LEU A 179 -2.95 13.78 -0.35
C LEU A 179 -3.37 13.02 0.92
N ARG A 180 -3.86 13.70 1.95
CA ARG A 180 -4.38 13.07 3.18
C ARG A 180 -5.61 12.19 2.97
N ARG A 181 -6.35 12.34 1.88
CA ARG A 181 -7.45 11.45 1.51
C ARG A 181 -6.98 10.08 1.02
N CYS A 182 -5.72 9.99 0.60
CA CYS A 182 -5.07 8.74 0.28
C CYS A 182 -4.60 8.06 1.57
N TRP A 183 -4.70 6.75 1.65
CA TRP A 183 -4.07 6.01 2.73
C TRP A 183 -2.55 5.93 2.50
N LEU A 184 -1.77 5.94 3.59
CA LEU A 184 -0.32 5.98 3.51
C LEU A 184 0.28 4.59 3.67
N TRP A 185 1.16 4.22 2.74
CA TRP A 185 2.09 3.13 2.83
C TRP A 185 3.51 3.72 2.92
N VAL A 186 4.12 3.63 4.10
CA VAL A 186 5.42 4.26 4.35
C VAL A 186 6.54 3.22 4.40
N ALA A 187 7.68 3.53 3.80
CA ALA A 187 8.90 2.74 3.93
C ALA A 187 9.87 3.35 4.95
N ASN A 188 10.31 2.51 5.88
CA ASN A 188 11.44 2.79 6.76
C ASN A 188 12.00 1.45 7.28
N TYR A 189 13.26 1.17 6.99
CA TYR A 189 13.90 -0.12 7.27
C TYR A 189 14.70 -0.15 8.57
N HIS A 190 14.72 0.96 9.31
CA HIS A 190 15.56 1.16 10.50
C HIS A 190 14.74 1.20 11.79
N TYR A 191 13.54 1.79 11.75
CA TYR A 191 12.63 1.94 12.88
C TYR A 191 11.18 2.11 12.43
N GLU A 192 10.24 1.94 13.35
CA GLU A 192 8.83 2.20 13.09
C GLU A 192 8.60 3.69 12.80
N PRO A 193 7.98 4.07 11.66
CA PRO A 193 7.72 5.45 11.29
C PRO A 193 6.83 6.15 12.32
N LYS A 194 7.23 7.35 12.76
CA LYS A 194 6.50 8.13 13.76
C LYS A 194 6.04 9.49 13.24
N ASP A 195 6.81 10.09 12.34
CA ASP A 195 6.53 11.39 11.75
C ASP A 195 6.21 11.21 10.26
N VAL A 196 4.94 11.13 9.97
CA VAL A 196 4.41 10.88 8.62
C VAL A 196 3.54 12.03 8.11
N ALA A 197 3.72 13.24 8.67
CA ALA A 197 3.01 14.42 8.16
C ALA A 197 3.18 14.53 6.62
N PRO A 198 2.12 14.93 5.88
CA PRO A 198 0.85 15.50 6.34
C PRO A 198 -0.19 14.49 6.84
N TRP A 199 0.05 13.18 6.78
CA TRP A 199 -0.83 12.17 7.38
C TRP A 199 -0.69 12.14 8.90
N SER A 200 -1.74 11.74 9.60
CA SER A 200 -1.73 11.52 11.05
C SER A 200 -1.20 10.14 11.44
N GLN A 201 -1.27 9.20 10.50
CA GLN A 201 -0.84 7.81 10.70
C GLN A 201 -0.62 7.11 9.35
N TRP A 202 0.13 6.03 9.39
CA TRP A 202 0.26 5.11 8.27
C TRP A 202 -0.77 3.98 8.35
N ALA A 203 -1.14 3.40 7.21
CA ALA A 203 -1.93 2.18 7.11
C ALA A 203 -1.03 0.95 6.93
N LEU A 204 -0.03 1.06 6.06
CA LEU A 204 1.01 0.04 5.85
C LEU A 204 2.40 0.63 6.11
N TRP A 205 3.25 -0.19 6.69
CA TRP A 205 4.67 0.09 6.89
C TRP A 205 5.53 -1.00 6.26
N GLN A 206 6.27 -0.65 5.21
CA GLN A 206 7.31 -1.51 4.64
C GLN A 206 8.54 -1.42 5.54
N TYR A 207 8.82 -2.50 6.25
CA TYR A 207 9.92 -2.56 7.21
C TYR A 207 11.18 -3.24 6.66
N THR A 208 11.09 -3.86 5.48
CA THR A 208 12.22 -4.44 4.75
C THR A 208 12.04 -4.26 3.25
N GLY A 209 13.09 -3.85 2.58
CA GLY A 209 13.19 -3.67 1.13
C GLY A 209 14.65 -3.62 0.72
N ASP A 210 14.97 -3.92 -0.54
CA ASP A 210 16.33 -3.93 -1.10
C ASP A 210 17.35 -4.76 -0.28
N GLY A 211 16.88 -5.77 0.44
CA GLY A 211 17.70 -6.57 1.35
C GLY A 211 18.04 -5.88 2.68
N VAL A 212 17.60 -4.62 2.88
CA VAL A 212 17.85 -3.83 4.09
C VAL A 212 16.76 -4.07 5.13
N CYS A 213 17.14 -4.24 6.37
CA CYS A 213 16.30 -4.21 7.57
C CYS A 213 17.18 -4.24 8.80
N ASP A 214 17.20 -3.19 9.58
CA ASP A 214 17.99 -3.09 10.82
C ASP A 214 17.20 -3.52 12.06
N LEU A 215 15.97 -3.96 11.86
CA LEU A 215 15.07 -4.38 12.94
C LEU A 215 15.38 -5.80 13.42
N PRO A 216 15.00 -6.17 14.67
CA PRO A 216 15.25 -7.51 15.20
C PRO A 216 14.57 -8.60 14.38
N ARG A 217 15.36 -9.50 13.78
CA ARG A 217 14.90 -10.56 12.86
C ARG A 217 13.78 -11.45 13.41
N ARG A 218 13.74 -11.67 14.74
CA ARG A 218 12.70 -12.50 15.37
C ARG A 218 11.31 -11.91 15.21
N SER A 219 11.19 -10.59 15.28
CA SER A 219 9.90 -9.87 15.16
C SER A 219 9.66 -9.36 13.75
N TYR A 220 10.72 -9.20 12.95
CA TYR A 220 10.69 -8.65 11.60
C TYR A 220 11.40 -9.61 10.62
N PRO A 221 10.76 -10.75 10.28
CA PRO A 221 11.35 -11.71 9.36
C PRO A 221 11.49 -11.12 7.96
N LYS A 222 12.63 -11.38 7.31
CA LYS A 222 12.91 -10.92 5.94
C LYS A 222 12.45 -11.89 4.85
N ASN A 223 12.21 -13.15 5.22
CA ASN A 223 11.85 -14.18 4.25
C ASN A 223 10.34 -14.45 4.30
N VAL A 224 9.79 -14.90 3.20
CA VAL A 224 8.43 -15.42 3.09
C VAL A 224 8.39 -16.49 2.01
N ALA A 225 7.84 -17.64 2.32
CA ALA A 225 7.82 -18.79 1.42
C ALA A 225 9.21 -19.06 0.83
N ASN A 226 9.33 -19.09 -0.49
CA ASN A 226 10.59 -19.30 -1.19
C ASN A 226 11.33 -18.00 -1.57
N ILE A 227 10.84 -16.83 -1.12
CA ILE A 227 11.49 -15.53 -1.40
C ILE A 227 12.36 -15.14 -0.20
N ARG A 228 13.67 -14.98 -0.46
CA ARG A 228 14.63 -14.42 0.50
C ARG A 228 14.68 -12.91 0.35
N ASN A 229 14.83 -12.22 1.48
CA ASN A 229 14.84 -10.75 1.52
C ASN A 229 13.62 -10.14 0.83
N ALA A 230 12.45 -10.72 1.08
CA ALA A 230 11.18 -10.22 0.56
C ALA A 230 10.87 -8.84 1.12
N GLU A 231 10.19 -8.04 0.34
CA GLU A 231 9.65 -6.76 0.79
C GLU A 231 8.38 -7.01 1.60
N ARG A 232 8.46 -6.83 2.91
CA ARG A 232 7.40 -7.17 3.86
C ARG A 232 6.84 -5.95 4.55
N ASN A 233 5.54 -6.03 4.83
CA ASN A 233 4.79 -4.91 5.32
C ASN A 233 3.95 -5.28 6.55
N ILE A 234 3.90 -4.35 7.49
CA ILE A 234 3.00 -4.41 8.65
C ILE A 234 1.78 -3.54 8.36
N PHE A 235 0.60 -4.11 8.52
CA PHE A 235 -0.65 -3.37 8.54
C PHE A 235 -0.94 -2.88 9.97
N ARG A 236 -1.43 -1.64 10.09
CA ARG A 236 -1.79 -1.03 11.38
C ARG A 236 -3.16 -1.52 11.86
N GLY A 237 -3.27 -2.80 12.10
CA GLY A 237 -4.50 -3.47 12.52
C GLY A 237 -4.35 -4.99 12.51
N SER A 238 -5.40 -5.70 12.87
CA SER A 238 -5.46 -7.16 12.78
C SER A 238 -5.57 -7.63 11.32
N ALA A 239 -5.36 -8.92 11.09
CA ALA A 239 -5.56 -9.52 9.75
C ALA A 239 -7.02 -9.41 9.28
N SER A 240 -8.00 -9.47 10.17
CA SER A 240 -9.42 -9.25 9.83
C SER A 240 -9.67 -7.79 9.43
N ALA A 241 -9.13 -6.84 10.19
CA ALA A 241 -9.22 -5.42 9.87
C ALA A 241 -8.51 -5.08 8.54
N LEU A 242 -7.45 -5.81 8.16
CA LEU A 242 -6.81 -5.67 6.85
C LEU A 242 -7.77 -6.04 5.72
N THR A 243 -8.54 -7.10 5.86
CA THR A 243 -9.53 -7.52 4.85
C THR A 243 -10.64 -6.47 4.68
N GLU A 244 -11.11 -5.89 5.79
CA GLU A 244 -12.08 -4.79 5.77
C GLU A 244 -11.50 -3.53 5.13
N PHE A 245 -10.27 -3.17 5.51
CA PHE A 245 -9.53 -2.06 4.91
C PHE A 245 -9.38 -2.24 3.39
N TRP A 246 -8.98 -3.43 2.94
CA TRP A 246 -8.82 -3.73 1.51
C TRP A 246 -10.13 -3.50 0.77
N ARG A 247 -11.22 -4.07 1.28
CA ARG A 247 -12.55 -3.94 0.70
C ARG A 247 -13.05 -2.49 0.65
N ALA A 248 -12.73 -1.69 1.66
CA ALA A 248 -13.12 -0.29 1.74
C ALA A 248 -12.36 0.64 0.77
N HIS A 249 -11.12 0.29 0.41
CA HIS A 249 -10.23 1.17 -0.37
C HIS A 249 -9.94 0.66 -1.78
N ALA A 250 -10.22 -0.59 -2.07
CA ALA A 250 -9.92 -1.19 -3.37
C ALA A 250 -10.97 -0.83 -4.44
N TRP A 251 -10.58 -1.00 -5.67
CA TRP A 251 -11.39 -0.85 -6.85
C TRP A 251 -11.83 -2.20 -7.39
N GLN A 252 -13.08 -2.32 -7.85
CA GLN A 252 -13.58 -3.48 -8.56
C GLN A 252 -13.49 -3.23 -10.07
N PRO A 253 -12.50 -3.80 -10.79
CA PRO A 253 -12.38 -3.62 -12.23
C PRO A 253 -13.53 -4.33 -12.95
N GLY A 254 -14.43 -3.66 -13.55
CA GLY A 254 -15.62 -4.24 -14.23
C GLY A 254 -16.95 -3.66 -13.77
N THR A 255 -16.97 -2.90 -12.68
CA THR A 255 -18.04 -1.94 -12.45
C THR A 255 -17.92 -0.83 -13.48
N ALA A 256 -19.04 -0.39 -14.04
CA ALA A 256 -19.05 0.69 -15.02
C ALA A 256 -18.20 1.87 -14.50
N GLU A 257 -17.24 2.30 -15.32
CA GLU A 257 -16.55 3.56 -15.08
C GLU A 257 -17.62 4.62 -14.89
N LYS A 258 -17.54 5.39 -13.80
CA LYS A 258 -18.44 6.52 -13.65
C LYS A 258 -18.16 7.42 -14.85
N ALA A 259 -19.15 7.53 -15.74
CA ALA A 259 -19.08 8.45 -16.88
C ALA A 259 -18.88 9.88 -16.32
N ASP A 260 -18.05 10.64 -17.03
CA ASP A 260 -17.82 12.07 -16.76
C ASP A 260 -19.12 12.87 -16.87
#